data_80f1f0bf6649b2383db7ce6b3aab5bf2
#
_entry.id   80f1f0bf6649b2383db7ce6b3aab5bf2
#
_cell.length_a   1.000
_cell.length_b   1.000
_cell.length_c   1.000
_cell.angle_alpha   90.00
_cell.angle_beta   90.00
_cell.angle_gamma   90.00
#
_symmetry.space_group_name_H-M   'P 1'
#
loop_
_entity.id
_entity.type
_entity.pdbx_description
1 polymer ?
#
loop_
_entity_poly.entity_id
_entity_poly.type
_entity_poly.pdbx_seq_one_letter_code
_entity_poly.pdbx_strand_id
1 'polypeptide(L)'
;MRRFVAARLGWLVPVFAVVLAALTYLAEPLPVQVLRHATFDQYQRWKPRAYQSAPVRIIDIDDESLRRLGQWPWPRTRMAQLVAQLQGAGAAAIAFDVVFAEADRTSPMAMLDAAKTPAAVARYVAGLPDHDVVFAQAIAHGGVVLGFATSRGPPGSPAPIPKARFVVIGEAPHPYLHAFSSGVTSLPPLESAAAGHGAITFVPDADGVVRKVPLLVRQGSTLLPSLAAEALRLSQGATNYAVRTVPTEGVGLADVRIGRLLIPTTPQGEVWVRYTEPVPDRYLPAWKVLAGQVPAAELEGHILLIGTSAQGLMDLRFSPMGGVIPGVEVHAQLLEQVLAGEKLERPAWAAAVEALVIVVGGLVVGSVALGTGALLSFGAFLGLAALMCLGGWFAFSTSGLLLDPVSPTLALALTFVLSTVVRHLSTERRQRWVKQAFSRYISPNLVNYLVDHPQALELGGRRQACSFVFTDLAGFTTQMETMDPAQAVTLLNAYLDRMIAIAFAHQGTLDRIVGDSVAIMFSAPVAQADHPLRAVSCALEMQRFAGQYVADLDARGIAFCQTRIGVHTGEVIVGNFGGATIFDYRALGDPVNTASRLEGANKYLGTLMCASEATLSQCPGVQARPIGRL
;
A
#
# COMPACT_ATOMS: atom_id res chain seq x y z
N MET A 1 19.43 16.18 -28.33
CA MET A 1 18.21 15.34 -28.48
C MET A 1 18.12 14.19 -27.47
N ARG A 2 19.11 13.30 -27.33
CA ARG A 2 19.07 12.17 -26.34
C ARG A 2 18.91 12.58 -24.88
N ARG A 3 19.46 13.72 -24.42
CA ARG A 3 19.29 14.25 -23.05
C ARG A 3 17.86 14.71 -22.75
N PHE A 4 17.16 15.31 -23.71
CA PHE A 4 15.75 15.72 -23.59
C PHE A 4 14.80 14.51 -23.53
N VAL A 5 15.11 13.45 -24.25
CA VAL A 5 14.32 12.21 -24.27
C VAL A 5 14.49 11.45 -22.95
N ALA A 6 15.71 11.34 -22.40
CA ALA A 6 15.97 10.66 -21.13
C ALA A 6 15.35 11.40 -19.92
N ALA A 7 15.36 12.74 -19.93
CA ALA A 7 14.68 13.53 -18.91
C ALA A 7 13.15 13.36 -18.99
N ARG A 8 12.57 13.31 -20.20
CA ARG A 8 11.13 13.05 -20.39
C ARG A 8 10.75 11.62 -19.98
N LEU A 9 11.59 10.62 -20.21
CA LEU A 9 11.34 9.25 -19.78
C LEU A 9 11.29 9.13 -18.25
N GLY A 10 12.11 9.90 -17.52
CA GLY A 10 12.09 9.94 -16.06
C GLY A 10 10.76 10.38 -15.47
N TRP A 11 10.07 11.33 -16.12
CA TRP A 11 8.76 11.83 -15.72
C TRP A 11 7.60 10.86 -15.97
N LEU A 12 7.76 9.91 -16.89
CA LEU A 12 6.72 8.90 -17.14
C LEU A 12 6.50 8.00 -15.93
N VAL A 13 7.50 7.81 -15.08
CA VAL A 13 7.38 6.91 -13.92
C VAL A 13 6.51 7.49 -12.81
N PRO A 14 6.69 8.72 -12.33
CA PRO A 14 5.75 9.32 -11.38
C PRO A 14 4.33 9.38 -11.93
N VAL A 15 4.16 9.75 -13.20
CA VAL A 15 2.84 9.77 -13.85
C VAL A 15 2.22 8.38 -13.88
N PHE A 16 2.98 7.35 -14.28
CA PHE A 16 2.53 5.96 -14.26
C PHE A 16 2.16 5.51 -12.84
N ALA A 17 2.99 5.84 -11.84
CA ALA A 17 2.74 5.50 -10.44
C ALA A 17 1.45 6.15 -9.93
N VAL A 18 1.21 7.42 -10.26
CA VAL A 18 -0.01 8.14 -9.90
C VAL A 18 -1.24 7.53 -10.59
N VAL A 19 -1.13 7.21 -11.88
CA VAL A 19 -2.24 6.55 -12.61
C VAL A 19 -2.54 5.18 -12.01
N LEU A 20 -1.52 4.37 -11.72
CA LEU A 20 -1.69 3.08 -11.06
C LEU A 20 -2.33 3.22 -9.69
N ALA A 21 -1.90 4.19 -8.89
CA ALA A 21 -2.47 4.48 -7.58
C ALA A 21 -3.92 4.95 -7.67
N ALA A 22 -4.25 5.79 -8.66
CA ALA A 22 -5.63 6.23 -8.89
C ALA A 22 -6.53 5.06 -9.34
N LEU A 23 -6.03 4.18 -10.20
CA LEU A 23 -6.77 2.96 -10.59
C LEU A 23 -6.97 2.03 -9.40
N THR A 24 -5.96 1.85 -8.53
CA THR A 24 -6.06 1.05 -7.31
C THR A 24 -7.08 1.67 -6.34
N TYR A 25 -7.11 2.99 -6.22
CA TYR A 25 -8.09 3.71 -5.42
C TYR A 25 -9.52 3.47 -5.91
N LEU A 26 -9.74 3.55 -7.23
CA LEU A 26 -11.06 3.30 -7.84
C LEU A 26 -11.50 1.83 -7.77
N ALA A 27 -10.55 0.90 -7.83
CA ALA A 27 -10.83 -0.52 -7.76
C ALA A 27 -11.14 -1.02 -6.34
N GLU A 28 -10.80 -0.22 -5.31
CA GLU A 28 -11.01 -0.52 -3.89
C GLU A 28 -10.68 -1.98 -3.50
N PRO A 29 -9.44 -2.46 -3.66
CA PRO A 29 -9.11 -3.85 -3.34
C PRO A 29 -9.30 -4.14 -1.85
N LEU A 30 -9.75 -5.37 -1.53
CA LEU A 30 -10.05 -5.79 -0.15
C LEU A 30 -8.98 -5.41 0.89
N PRO A 31 -7.66 -5.58 0.66
CA PRO A 31 -6.66 -5.21 1.65
C PRO A 31 -6.69 -3.72 2.00
N VAL A 32 -6.96 -2.84 1.02
CA VAL A 32 -7.04 -1.39 1.24
C VAL A 32 -8.31 -1.03 2.00
N GLN A 33 -9.44 -1.67 1.67
CA GLN A 33 -10.69 -1.51 2.41
C GLN A 33 -10.53 -1.92 3.88
N VAL A 34 -9.90 -3.07 4.15
CA VAL A 34 -9.65 -3.55 5.52
C VAL A 34 -8.77 -2.57 6.30
N LEU A 35 -7.69 -2.05 5.70
CA LEU A 35 -6.84 -1.06 6.36
C LEU A 35 -7.58 0.26 6.64
N ARG A 36 -8.39 0.73 5.69
CA ARG A 36 -9.24 1.92 5.86
C ARG A 36 -10.22 1.73 7.01
N HIS A 37 -10.94 0.60 7.04
CA HIS A 37 -11.89 0.29 8.09
C HIS A 37 -11.20 0.13 9.46
N ALA A 38 -10.04 -0.53 9.51
CA ALA A 38 -9.26 -0.63 10.74
C ALA A 38 -8.82 0.75 11.27
N THR A 39 -8.53 1.70 10.37
CA THR A 39 -8.21 3.09 10.75
C THR A 39 -9.44 3.80 11.31
N PHE A 40 -10.61 3.64 10.70
CA PHE A 40 -11.86 4.21 11.21
C PHE A 40 -12.27 3.61 12.56
N ASP A 41 -12.06 2.29 12.74
CA ASP A 41 -12.27 1.64 14.03
C ASP A 41 -11.33 2.19 15.10
N GLN A 42 -10.05 2.40 14.74
CA GLN A 42 -9.07 2.96 15.66
C GLN A 42 -9.44 4.40 16.07
N TYR A 43 -10.02 5.19 15.16
CA TYR A 43 -10.55 6.51 15.50
C TYR A 43 -11.70 6.42 16.51
N GLN A 44 -12.63 5.47 16.35
CA GLN A 44 -13.71 5.26 17.31
C GLN A 44 -13.19 4.81 18.69
N ARG A 45 -12.16 3.93 18.72
CA ARG A 45 -11.53 3.48 19.98
C ARG A 45 -10.80 4.61 20.70
N TRP A 46 -10.16 5.53 19.97
CA TRP A 46 -9.49 6.69 20.56
C TRP A 46 -10.47 7.76 21.04
N LYS A 47 -11.60 7.92 20.36
CA LYS A 47 -12.64 8.88 20.71
C LYS A 47 -14.04 8.26 20.48
N PRO A 48 -14.47 7.36 21.37
CA PRO A 48 -15.82 6.82 21.32
C PRO A 48 -16.86 7.93 21.47
N ARG A 49 -18.11 7.63 21.12
CA ARG A 49 -19.23 8.54 21.40
C ARG A 49 -19.42 8.65 22.90
N ALA A 50 -19.52 9.88 23.42
CA ALA A 50 -19.88 10.08 24.80
C ALA A 50 -21.32 9.62 25.01
N TYR A 51 -21.55 8.77 26.03
CA TYR A 51 -22.91 8.36 26.36
C TYR A 51 -23.71 9.56 26.85
N GLN A 52 -24.86 9.76 26.24
CA GLN A 52 -25.88 10.69 26.71
C GLN A 52 -27.15 9.88 27.00
N SER A 53 -27.79 10.11 28.14
CA SER A 53 -29.03 9.41 28.47
C SER A 53 -30.12 9.78 27.47
N ALA A 54 -30.24 8.97 26.41
CA ALA A 54 -31.33 9.06 25.45
C ALA A 54 -32.52 8.24 25.91
N PRO A 55 -33.75 8.54 25.46
CA PRO A 55 -34.94 7.78 25.80
C PRO A 55 -34.96 6.43 25.02
N VAL A 56 -33.93 5.60 25.21
CA VAL A 56 -33.79 4.26 24.64
C VAL A 56 -33.31 3.32 25.74
N ARG A 57 -33.97 2.17 25.90
CA ARG A 57 -33.55 1.12 26.82
C ARG A 57 -33.68 -0.24 26.16
N ILE A 58 -32.84 -1.17 26.59
CA ILE A 58 -32.91 -2.57 26.19
C ILE A 58 -33.57 -3.35 27.32
N ILE A 59 -34.70 -3.96 27.04
CA ILE A 59 -35.34 -4.94 27.94
C ILE A 59 -34.64 -6.28 27.66
N ASP A 60 -33.72 -6.60 28.55
CA ASP A 60 -32.74 -7.65 28.30
C ASP A 60 -33.21 -9.02 28.80
N ILE A 61 -33.25 -9.95 27.87
CA ILE A 61 -33.42 -11.38 28.20
C ILE A 61 -32.03 -11.93 28.49
N ASP A 62 -31.54 -11.60 29.69
CA ASP A 62 -30.25 -11.98 30.23
C ASP A 62 -30.24 -13.39 30.85
N ASP A 63 -29.08 -13.90 31.24
CA ASP A 63 -28.95 -15.21 31.89
C ASP A 63 -29.70 -15.28 33.21
N GLU A 64 -29.83 -14.16 33.96
CA GLU A 64 -30.61 -14.10 35.21
C GLU A 64 -32.12 -14.18 34.92
N SER A 65 -32.58 -13.52 33.85
CA SER A 65 -33.96 -13.63 33.42
C SER A 65 -34.30 -15.08 33.02
N LEU A 66 -33.40 -15.77 32.33
CA LEU A 66 -33.58 -17.18 31.98
C LEU A 66 -33.61 -18.09 33.23
N ARG A 67 -32.74 -17.85 34.19
CA ARG A 67 -32.73 -18.64 35.45
C ARG A 67 -34.02 -18.46 36.25
N ARG A 68 -34.60 -17.25 36.33
CA ARG A 68 -35.77 -16.94 37.11
C ARG A 68 -37.08 -17.29 36.42
N LEU A 69 -37.14 -17.07 35.13
CA LEU A 69 -38.37 -17.16 34.35
C LEU A 69 -38.46 -18.44 33.49
N GLY A 70 -37.38 -19.23 33.45
CA GLY A 70 -37.30 -20.47 32.68
C GLY A 70 -36.70 -20.29 31.29
N GLN A 71 -36.52 -21.42 30.61
CA GLN A 71 -35.84 -21.52 29.34
C GLN A 71 -36.57 -20.74 28.23
N TRP A 72 -35.81 -20.06 27.40
CA TRP A 72 -36.29 -19.45 26.16
C TRP A 72 -36.57 -20.51 25.07
N PRO A 73 -37.58 -20.33 24.18
CA PRO A 73 -38.52 -19.21 24.15
C PRO A 73 -39.60 -19.32 25.22
N TRP A 74 -39.89 -18.17 25.83
CA TRP A 74 -40.96 -18.10 26.86
C TRP A 74 -42.35 -18.24 26.25
N PRO A 75 -43.36 -18.71 27.04
CA PRO A 75 -44.76 -18.71 26.63
C PRO A 75 -45.22 -17.34 26.13
N ARG A 76 -46.02 -17.31 25.06
CA ARG A 76 -46.57 -16.06 24.49
C ARG A 76 -47.39 -15.26 25.50
N THR A 77 -48.01 -15.94 26.49
CA THR A 77 -48.72 -15.29 27.59
C THR A 77 -47.79 -14.44 28.47
N ARG A 78 -46.53 -14.88 28.65
CA ARG A 78 -45.51 -14.08 29.35
C ARG A 78 -45.05 -12.88 28.53
N MET A 79 -44.91 -13.06 27.23
CA MET A 79 -44.61 -11.94 26.32
C MET A 79 -45.75 -10.93 26.28
N ALA A 80 -47.02 -11.39 26.31
CA ALA A 80 -48.19 -10.53 26.42
C ALA A 80 -48.19 -9.73 27.71
N GLN A 81 -47.85 -10.36 28.86
CA GLN A 81 -47.70 -9.68 30.14
C GLN A 81 -46.61 -8.62 30.11
N LEU A 82 -45.44 -8.93 29.51
CA LEU A 82 -44.33 -7.98 29.37
C LEU A 82 -44.78 -6.75 28.56
N VAL A 83 -45.41 -6.98 27.40
CA VAL A 83 -45.92 -5.90 26.54
C VAL A 83 -46.96 -5.05 27.30
N ALA A 84 -47.90 -5.68 27.96
CA ALA A 84 -48.94 -4.95 28.74
C ALA A 84 -48.34 -4.05 29.83
N GLN A 85 -47.29 -4.53 30.53
CA GLN A 85 -46.60 -3.74 31.54
C GLN A 85 -45.85 -2.54 30.94
N LEU A 86 -45.13 -2.77 29.82
CA LEU A 86 -44.40 -1.71 29.11
C LEU A 86 -45.35 -0.65 28.53
N GLN A 87 -46.46 -1.07 27.94
CA GLN A 87 -47.54 -0.16 27.49
C GLN A 87 -48.17 0.61 28.63
N GLY A 88 -48.48 -0.09 29.74
CA GLY A 88 -49.02 0.53 30.96
C GLY A 88 -48.07 1.53 31.59
N ALA A 89 -46.76 1.38 31.45
CA ALA A 89 -45.75 2.33 31.87
C ALA A 89 -45.54 3.51 30.91
N GLY A 90 -46.27 3.58 29.77
CA GLY A 90 -46.19 4.70 28.83
C GLY A 90 -45.02 4.65 27.87
N ALA A 91 -44.54 3.48 27.46
CA ALA A 91 -43.50 3.31 26.47
C ALA A 91 -43.88 4.02 25.14
N ALA A 92 -42.95 4.77 24.56
CA ALA A 92 -43.17 5.45 23.28
C ALA A 92 -43.21 4.47 22.07
N ALA A 93 -42.43 3.41 22.14
CA ALA A 93 -42.45 2.29 21.23
C ALA A 93 -41.82 1.05 21.85
N ILE A 94 -42.32 -0.12 21.52
CA ILE A 94 -41.78 -1.42 21.96
C ILE A 94 -41.37 -2.17 20.71
N ALA A 95 -40.08 -2.54 20.57
CA ALA A 95 -39.57 -3.22 19.37
C ALA A 95 -38.88 -4.54 19.74
N PHE A 96 -39.31 -5.60 19.13
CA PHE A 96 -38.75 -6.94 19.35
C PHE A 96 -37.62 -7.24 18.36
N ASP A 97 -36.42 -7.43 18.88
CA ASP A 97 -35.28 -8.01 18.15
C ASP A 97 -35.36 -9.55 18.17
N VAL A 98 -36.56 -10.06 17.88
CA VAL A 98 -36.94 -11.47 17.92
C VAL A 98 -37.98 -11.72 16.84
N VAL A 99 -37.92 -12.90 16.20
CA VAL A 99 -38.93 -13.37 15.24
C VAL A 99 -39.78 -14.47 15.87
N PHE A 100 -41.09 -14.35 15.78
CA PHE A 100 -42.03 -15.33 16.30
C PHE A 100 -42.61 -16.17 15.13
N ALA A 101 -41.76 -16.95 14.47
CA ALA A 101 -42.11 -17.69 13.25
C ALA A 101 -42.89 -18.97 13.51
N GLU A 102 -42.84 -19.52 14.73
CA GLU A 102 -43.45 -20.78 15.09
C GLU A 102 -44.56 -20.55 16.14
N ALA A 103 -45.60 -21.39 16.10
CA ALA A 103 -46.68 -21.38 17.08
C ALA A 103 -46.12 -21.69 18.49
N ASP A 104 -46.77 -21.12 19.50
CA ASP A 104 -46.35 -21.35 20.90
C ASP A 104 -46.59 -22.81 21.31
N ARG A 105 -45.50 -23.53 21.50
CA ARG A 105 -45.50 -24.94 21.92
C ARG A 105 -46.17 -25.15 23.30
N THR A 106 -46.37 -24.11 24.06
CA THR A 106 -47.03 -24.14 25.40
C THR A 106 -48.53 -23.80 25.30
N SER A 107 -49.05 -23.49 24.10
CA SER A 107 -50.49 -23.30 23.90
C SER A 107 -51.24 -24.58 24.26
N PRO A 108 -52.39 -24.47 24.93
CA PRO A 108 -53.12 -25.67 25.38
C PRO A 108 -53.35 -26.71 24.33
N MET A 109 -53.72 -26.31 23.11
CA MET A 109 -53.90 -27.23 21.99
C MET A 109 -52.59 -27.85 21.48
N ALA A 110 -51.49 -27.12 21.50
CA ALA A 110 -50.16 -27.59 21.06
C ALA A 110 -49.58 -28.66 22.01
N MET A 111 -50.00 -28.67 23.27
CA MET A 111 -49.57 -29.63 24.29
C MET A 111 -50.30 -30.97 24.22
N LEU A 112 -51.36 -31.08 23.41
CA LEU A 112 -52.13 -32.30 23.28
C LEU A 112 -51.51 -33.26 22.27
N ASP A 113 -51.35 -34.52 22.64
CA ASP A 113 -51.09 -35.60 21.70
C ASP A 113 -52.42 -36.05 21.06
N ALA A 114 -52.65 -35.58 19.84
CA ALA A 114 -53.92 -35.88 19.12
C ALA A 114 -54.23 -37.37 19.02
N ALA A 115 -53.23 -38.24 19.03
CA ALA A 115 -53.39 -39.69 18.95
C ALA A 115 -53.83 -40.34 20.27
N LYS A 116 -53.58 -39.67 21.39
CA LYS A 116 -53.80 -40.25 22.74
C LYS A 116 -54.86 -39.49 23.58
N THR A 117 -55.31 -38.31 23.11
CA THR A 117 -56.22 -37.47 23.88
C THR A 117 -57.67 -37.81 23.63
N PRO A 118 -58.47 -38.11 24.64
CA PRO A 118 -59.90 -38.36 24.50
C PRO A 118 -60.64 -37.12 23.93
N ALA A 119 -61.62 -37.34 23.06
CA ALA A 119 -62.35 -36.28 22.35
C ALA A 119 -63.01 -35.23 23.29
N ALA A 120 -63.44 -35.65 24.49
CA ALA A 120 -63.97 -34.76 25.50
C ALA A 120 -62.95 -33.79 26.07
N VAL A 121 -61.71 -34.27 26.32
CA VAL A 121 -60.57 -33.44 26.77
C VAL A 121 -60.12 -32.49 25.66
N ALA A 122 -60.04 -32.99 24.44
CA ALA A 122 -59.69 -32.16 23.29
C ALA A 122 -60.67 -30.99 23.08
N ARG A 123 -61.97 -31.24 23.22
CA ARG A 123 -63.03 -30.20 23.16
C ARG A 123 -62.94 -29.19 24.29
N TYR A 124 -62.63 -29.61 25.50
CA TYR A 124 -62.44 -28.71 26.60
C TYR A 124 -61.22 -27.81 26.41
N VAL A 125 -60.10 -28.38 26.00
CA VAL A 125 -58.85 -27.66 25.74
C VAL A 125 -58.96 -26.72 24.54
N ALA A 126 -59.74 -27.07 23.49
CA ALA A 126 -60.06 -26.20 22.37
C ALA A 126 -60.82 -24.92 22.76
N GLY A 127 -61.47 -24.92 23.96
CA GLY A 127 -62.11 -23.73 24.52
C GLY A 127 -61.18 -22.82 25.30
N LEU A 128 -59.93 -23.25 25.55
CA LEU A 128 -58.93 -22.42 26.25
C LEU A 128 -58.29 -21.46 25.26
N PRO A 129 -57.86 -20.27 25.74
CA PRO A 129 -57.19 -19.27 24.89
C PRO A 129 -55.93 -19.81 24.26
N ASP A 130 -55.75 -19.63 22.97
CA ASP A 130 -54.48 -19.83 22.28
C ASP A 130 -53.51 -18.73 22.69
N HIS A 131 -52.30 -19.10 23.10
CA HIS A 131 -51.30 -18.17 23.58
C HIS A 131 -50.83 -17.17 22.53
N ASP A 132 -50.75 -17.56 21.25
CA ASP A 132 -50.41 -16.64 20.16
C ASP A 132 -51.53 -15.60 19.96
N VAL A 133 -52.83 -15.98 20.14
CA VAL A 133 -53.96 -15.04 20.09
C VAL A 133 -53.92 -14.08 21.27
N VAL A 134 -53.60 -14.56 22.50
CA VAL A 134 -53.44 -13.71 23.69
C VAL A 134 -52.33 -12.68 23.45
N PHE A 135 -51.22 -13.09 22.87
CA PHE A 135 -50.11 -12.19 22.54
C PHE A 135 -50.49 -11.20 21.43
N ALA A 136 -51.17 -11.63 20.38
CA ALA A 136 -51.69 -10.76 19.34
C ALA A 136 -52.63 -9.66 19.91
N GLN A 137 -53.49 -10.01 20.86
CA GLN A 137 -54.36 -9.04 21.53
C GLN A 137 -53.55 -8.00 22.33
N ALA A 138 -52.49 -8.42 23.05
CA ALA A 138 -51.62 -7.48 23.76
C ALA A 138 -50.90 -6.55 22.79
N ILE A 139 -50.39 -7.04 21.70
CA ILE A 139 -49.73 -6.26 20.64
C ILE A 139 -50.69 -5.23 20.01
N ALA A 140 -51.94 -5.61 19.79
CA ALA A 140 -52.93 -4.78 19.12
C ALA A 140 -53.30 -3.49 19.89
N HIS A 141 -52.98 -3.39 21.20
CA HIS A 141 -53.13 -2.14 21.96
C HIS A 141 -52.22 -1.01 21.51
N GLY A 142 -51.25 -1.29 20.59
CA GLY A 142 -50.47 -0.32 19.85
C GLY A 142 -49.01 -0.17 20.32
N GLY A 143 -48.23 0.56 19.54
CA GLY A 143 -46.84 0.89 19.86
C GLY A 143 -45.82 -0.25 19.69
N VAL A 144 -46.23 -1.42 19.15
CA VAL A 144 -45.37 -2.60 19.03
C VAL A 144 -44.84 -2.79 17.60
N VAL A 145 -43.52 -2.97 17.45
CA VAL A 145 -42.81 -3.36 16.24
C VAL A 145 -42.33 -4.80 16.38
N LEU A 146 -42.64 -5.64 15.43
CA LEU A 146 -42.12 -7.00 15.38
C LEU A 146 -40.92 -7.07 14.44
N GLY A 147 -39.86 -7.76 14.86
CA GLY A 147 -38.70 -8.09 14.07
C GLY A 147 -38.99 -9.12 13.01
N PHE A 148 -38.35 -8.99 11.85
CA PHE A 148 -38.25 -10.03 10.84
C PHE A 148 -36.82 -10.15 10.35
N ALA A 149 -36.38 -11.39 10.05
CA ALA A 149 -35.06 -11.64 9.50
C ALA A 149 -35.11 -11.69 7.97
N THR A 150 -34.10 -11.17 7.30
CA THR A 150 -33.97 -11.24 5.83
C THR A 150 -32.80 -12.13 5.42
N SER A 151 -32.91 -12.79 4.28
CA SER A 151 -31.84 -13.63 3.74
C SER A 151 -31.63 -13.44 2.23
N ARG A 152 -30.43 -13.78 1.75
CA ARG A 152 -30.05 -13.77 0.32
C ARG A 152 -30.10 -15.16 -0.31
N GLY A 153 -30.81 -16.10 0.32
CA GLY A 153 -31.00 -17.46 -0.19
C GLY A 153 -31.97 -17.57 -1.36
N PRO A 154 -32.40 -18.79 -1.68
CA PRO A 154 -33.47 -19.02 -2.67
C PRO A 154 -34.73 -18.23 -2.31
N PRO A 155 -35.58 -17.88 -3.31
CA PRO A 155 -36.88 -17.26 -3.04
C PRO A 155 -37.68 -18.09 -2.03
N GLY A 156 -38.09 -17.45 -0.94
CA GLY A 156 -38.83 -18.08 0.16
C GLY A 156 -40.09 -17.30 0.51
N SER A 157 -40.35 -17.11 1.79
CA SER A 157 -41.53 -16.41 2.27
C SER A 157 -41.63 -14.99 1.70
N PRO A 158 -42.85 -14.50 1.40
CA PRO A 158 -43.07 -13.13 0.95
C PRO A 158 -42.60 -12.11 2.02
N ALA A 159 -42.35 -10.91 1.57
CA ALA A 159 -42.04 -9.80 2.46
C ALA A 159 -43.23 -9.48 3.39
N PRO A 160 -43.01 -9.07 4.63
CA PRO A 160 -44.08 -8.56 5.46
C PRO A 160 -44.71 -7.33 4.80
N ILE A 161 -45.99 -7.11 5.04
CA ILE A 161 -46.71 -5.95 4.49
C ILE A 161 -46.24 -4.70 5.27
N PRO A 162 -45.64 -3.70 4.60
CA PRO A 162 -45.23 -2.48 5.27
C PRO A 162 -46.42 -1.76 5.91
N LYS A 163 -46.29 -1.34 7.14
CA LYS A 163 -47.34 -0.56 7.87
C LYS A 163 -47.21 0.94 7.63
N ALA A 164 -46.07 1.38 7.07
CA ALA A 164 -45.80 2.76 6.74
C ALA A 164 -45.71 2.99 5.23
N ARG A 165 -45.97 4.22 4.79
CA ARG A 165 -45.81 4.61 3.40
C ARG A 165 -44.41 5.17 3.17
N PHE A 166 -43.87 4.97 1.98
CA PHE A 166 -42.60 5.56 1.54
C PHE A 166 -42.89 6.64 0.49
N VAL A 167 -42.54 7.88 0.82
CA VAL A 167 -42.58 9.02 -0.10
C VAL A 167 -41.18 9.21 -0.66
N VAL A 168 -41.02 8.94 -1.94
CA VAL A 168 -39.73 9.05 -2.64
C VAL A 168 -39.61 10.41 -3.29
N ILE A 169 -38.50 11.12 -3.04
CA ILE A 169 -38.13 12.39 -3.63
C ILE A 169 -36.89 12.16 -4.48
N GLY A 170 -37.02 12.24 -5.79
CA GLY A 170 -36.01 11.89 -6.78
C GLY A 170 -36.26 10.54 -7.46
N GLU A 171 -35.19 9.79 -7.75
CA GLU A 171 -35.28 8.49 -8.42
C GLU A 171 -35.71 7.36 -7.46
N ALA A 172 -36.16 6.24 -8.03
CA ALA A 172 -36.53 5.06 -7.24
C ALA A 172 -35.32 4.51 -6.46
N PRO A 173 -35.42 4.31 -5.14
CA PRO A 173 -34.29 3.91 -4.30
C PRO A 173 -33.89 2.43 -4.47
N HIS A 174 -34.72 1.62 -5.12
CA HIS A 174 -34.57 0.17 -5.20
C HIS A 174 -33.21 -0.33 -5.72
N PRO A 175 -32.56 0.27 -6.75
CA PRO A 175 -31.29 -0.21 -7.25
C PRO A 175 -30.14 -0.11 -6.23
N TYR A 176 -30.24 0.81 -5.29
CA TYR A 176 -29.18 1.15 -4.35
C TYR A 176 -29.24 0.41 -3.02
N LEU A 177 -30.46 0.03 -2.61
CA LEU A 177 -30.69 -0.63 -1.32
C LEU A 177 -30.23 -2.08 -1.31
N HIS A 178 -29.84 -2.55 -0.14
CA HIS A 178 -29.58 -3.97 0.09
C HIS A 178 -30.80 -4.81 -0.28
N ALA A 179 -30.58 -5.72 -1.21
CA ALA A 179 -31.60 -6.60 -1.74
C ALA A 179 -31.57 -7.96 -1.05
N PHE A 180 -32.74 -8.42 -0.64
CA PHE A 180 -32.95 -9.73 -0.09
C PHE A 180 -34.01 -10.47 -0.94
N SER A 181 -33.88 -11.80 -1.03
CA SER A 181 -34.75 -12.65 -1.80
C SER A 181 -35.82 -13.35 -0.95
N SER A 182 -35.57 -13.44 0.35
CA SER A 182 -36.41 -14.16 1.29
C SER A 182 -36.34 -13.54 2.68
N GLY A 183 -37.25 -13.93 3.54
CA GLY A 183 -37.27 -13.55 4.94
C GLY A 183 -37.98 -14.55 5.82
N VAL A 184 -37.79 -14.44 7.12
CA VAL A 184 -38.55 -15.16 8.13
C VAL A 184 -39.36 -14.11 8.90
N THR A 185 -40.67 -14.22 8.85
CA THR A 185 -41.61 -13.31 9.49
C THR A 185 -42.28 -13.97 10.68
N SER A 186 -42.93 -13.17 11.51
CA SER A 186 -43.73 -13.68 12.62
C SER A 186 -45.04 -14.32 12.10
N LEU A 187 -45.74 -15.02 12.96
CA LEU A 187 -47.04 -15.62 12.65
C LEU A 187 -48.03 -14.57 12.15
N PRO A 188 -48.90 -14.90 11.16
CA PRO A 188 -49.84 -13.94 10.58
C PRO A 188 -50.76 -13.22 11.59
N PRO A 189 -51.25 -13.86 12.66
CA PRO A 189 -52.01 -13.15 13.69
C PRO A 189 -51.23 -12.06 14.43
N LEU A 190 -49.92 -12.31 14.66
CA LEU A 190 -49.05 -11.34 15.33
C LEU A 190 -48.69 -10.20 14.37
N GLU A 191 -48.38 -10.52 13.08
CA GLU A 191 -48.08 -9.50 12.06
C GLU A 191 -49.26 -8.56 11.83
N SER A 192 -50.50 -9.11 11.78
CA SER A 192 -51.68 -8.28 11.56
C SER A 192 -51.93 -7.33 12.74
N ALA A 193 -51.65 -7.77 13.97
CA ALA A 193 -51.81 -7.01 15.20
C ALA A 193 -50.72 -5.93 15.43
N ALA A 194 -49.54 -6.14 14.89
CA ALA A 194 -48.40 -5.23 15.11
C ALA A 194 -48.62 -3.86 14.43
N ALA A 195 -48.16 -2.80 15.07
CA ALA A 195 -48.15 -1.43 14.54
C ALA A 195 -47.03 -1.20 13.51
N GLY A 196 -46.03 -2.04 13.51
CA GLY A 196 -44.92 -1.98 12.57
C GLY A 196 -44.14 -3.28 12.45
N HIS A 197 -43.38 -3.40 11.34
CA HIS A 197 -42.43 -4.49 11.11
C HIS A 197 -41.07 -3.90 10.77
N GLY A 198 -40.00 -4.41 11.40
CA GLY A 198 -38.64 -3.93 11.17
C GLY A 198 -37.63 -5.05 10.94
N ALA A 199 -36.76 -4.89 9.95
CA ALA A 199 -35.68 -5.84 9.69
C ALA A 199 -34.66 -5.82 10.83
N ILE A 200 -34.36 -6.99 11.40
CA ILE A 200 -33.33 -7.17 12.44
C ILE A 200 -31.97 -7.54 11.82
N THR A 201 -31.91 -7.70 10.52
CA THR A 201 -30.73 -8.16 9.80
C THR A 201 -29.72 -7.02 9.63
N PHE A 202 -28.49 -7.24 10.06
CA PHE A 202 -27.35 -6.37 9.76
C PHE A 202 -26.65 -6.84 8.48
N VAL A 203 -25.93 -5.90 7.83
CA VAL A 203 -25.04 -6.18 6.72
C VAL A 203 -23.62 -5.84 7.18
N PRO A 204 -22.89 -6.80 7.78
CA PRO A 204 -21.52 -6.57 8.21
C PRO A 204 -20.61 -6.27 7.03
N ASP A 205 -19.51 -5.56 7.27
CA ASP A 205 -18.43 -5.43 6.31
C ASP A 205 -17.71 -6.79 6.09
N ALA A 206 -16.79 -6.86 5.12
CA ALA A 206 -16.13 -8.11 4.73
C ALA A 206 -15.34 -8.81 5.86
N ASP A 207 -15.01 -8.07 6.92
CA ASP A 207 -14.34 -8.57 8.12
C ASP A 207 -15.31 -9.00 9.23
N GLY A 208 -16.62 -8.97 8.98
CA GLY A 208 -17.67 -9.34 9.93
C GLY A 208 -18.04 -8.27 10.94
N VAL A 209 -17.43 -7.09 10.90
CA VAL A 209 -17.71 -5.98 11.83
C VAL A 209 -18.92 -5.17 11.36
N VAL A 210 -19.82 -4.86 12.27
CA VAL A 210 -21.01 -4.02 12.01
C VAL A 210 -20.65 -2.55 12.28
N ARG A 211 -20.31 -1.82 11.22
CA ARG A 211 -20.02 -0.38 11.29
C ARG A 211 -21.17 0.49 10.84
N LYS A 212 -22.05 -0.10 10.03
CA LYS A 212 -23.20 0.58 9.41
C LYS A 212 -24.46 -0.25 9.63
N VAL A 213 -25.58 0.43 9.77
CA VAL A 213 -26.89 -0.20 9.87
C VAL A 213 -27.79 0.33 8.77
N PRO A 214 -28.38 -0.53 7.94
CA PRO A 214 -29.37 -0.11 6.96
C PRO A 214 -30.59 0.50 7.66
N LEU A 215 -31.02 1.70 7.26
CA LEU A 215 -32.33 2.21 7.69
C LEU A 215 -33.44 1.56 6.89
N LEU A 216 -33.17 1.31 5.61
CA LEU A 216 -34.11 0.70 4.68
C LEU A 216 -33.43 -0.46 3.95
N VAL A 217 -34.21 -1.52 3.73
CA VAL A 217 -33.83 -2.66 2.90
C VAL A 217 -34.94 -2.94 1.89
N ARG A 218 -34.68 -3.78 0.89
CA ARG A 218 -35.73 -4.25 -0.01
C ARG A 218 -35.80 -5.77 -0.08
N GLN A 219 -37.01 -6.27 -0.18
CA GLN A 219 -37.25 -7.66 -0.56
C GLN A 219 -38.09 -7.66 -1.85
N GLY A 220 -37.48 -8.08 -2.95
CA GLY A 220 -38.05 -7.87 -4.27
C GLY A 220 -38.26 -6.39 -4.59
N SER A 221 -39.49 -5.98 -4.85
CA SER A 221 -39.92 -4.58 -5.07
C SER A 221 -40.45 -3.89 -3.82
N THR A 222 -40.51 -4.58 -2.67
CA THR A 222 -41.05 -4.02 -1.42
C THR A 222 -39.96 -3.35 -0.63
N LEU A 223 -40.16 -2.08 -0.26
CA LEU A 223 -39.30 -1.34 0.67
C LEU A 223 -39.71 -1.67 2.10
N LEU A 224 -38.72 -1.90 2.95
CA LEU A 224 -38.91 -2.32 4.34
C LEU A 224 -37.96 -1.53 5.25
N PRO A 225 -38.43 -1.04 6.41
CA PRO A 225 -37.57 -0.37 7.38
C PRO A 225 -36.76 -1.37 8.22
N SER A 226 -35.65 -0.94 8.78
CA SER A 226 -34.99 -1.65 9.87
C SER A 226 -35.77 -1.53 11.18
N LEU A 227 -35.46 -2.41 12.16
CA LEU A 227 -36.09 -2.40 13.47
C LEU A 227 -35.95 -1.03 14.15
N ALA A 228 -34.75 -0.46 14.12
CA ALA A 228 -34.48 0.87 14.67
C ALA A 228 -35.27 1.97 13.97
N ALA A 229 -35.34 1.96 12.63
CA ALA A 229 -36.08 2.94 11.85
C ALA A 229 -37.57 2.90 12.15
N GLU A 230 -38.15 1.69 12.26
CA GLU A 230 -39.58 1.53 12.53
C GLU A 230 -39.94 1.88 13.97
N ALA A 231 -39.09 1.52 14.96
CA ALA A 231 -39.25 1.94 16.34
C ALA A 231 -39.20 3.47 16.48
N LEU A 232 -38.27 4.11 15.77
CA LEU A 232 -38.16 5.57 15.73
C LEU A 232 -39.39 6.21 15.09
N ARG A 233 -39.95 5.63 14.03
CA ARG A 233 -41.17 6.12 13.38
C ARG A 233 -42.36 6.10 14.33
N LEU A 234 -42.58 4.99 15.00
CA LEU A 234 -43.68 4.84 15.96
C LEU A 234 -43.53 5.80 17.14
N SER A 235 -42.34 5.92 17.72
CA SER A 235 -42.09 6.81 18.86
C SER A 235 -42.40 8.28 18.55
N GLN A 236 -42.33 8.69 17.28
CA GLN A 236 -42.69 10.04 16.85
C GLN A 236 -44.11 10.17 16.30
N GLY A 237 -44.91 9.10 16.33
CA GLY A 237 -46.24 9.09 15.71
C GLY A 237 -46.25 9.36 14.21
N ALA A 238 -45.12 9.12 13.51
CA ALA A 238 -45.01 9.37 12.09
C ALA A 238 -45.70 8.26 11.27
N THR A 239 -46.38 8.65 10.20
CA THR A 239 -47.12 7.74 9.31
C THR A 239 -46.36 7.30 8.10
N ASN A 240 -45.25 7.99 7.76
CA ASN A 240 -44.50 7.77 6.53
C ASN A 240 -43.00 8.00 6.73
N TYR A 241 -42.24 7.47 5.79
CA TYR A 241 -40.84 7.78 5.54
C TYR A 241 -40.73 8.69 4.33
N ALA A 242 -39.93 9.76 4.35
CA ALA A 242 -39.54 10.49 3.15
C ALA A 242 -38.11 10.11 2.79
N VAL A 243 -37.94 9.50 1.63
CA VAL A 243 -36.66 8.98 1.13
C VAL A 243 -36.18 9.88 0.03
N ARG A 244 -35.06 10.55 0.21
CA ARG A 244 -34.47 11.43 -0.80
C ARG A 244 -33.31 10.73 -1.49
N THR A 245 -33.38 10.65 -2.82
CA THR A 245 -32.31 10.20 -3.71
C THR A 245 -31.72 11.37 -4.49
N VAL A 246 -30.43 11.34 -4.77
CA VAL A 246 -29.75 12.40 -5.54
C VAL A 246 -29.27 11.81 -6.86
N PRO A 247 -29.64 12.42 -8.02
CA PRO A 247 -29.31 11.90 -9.35
C PRO A 247 -27.91 12.28 -9.86
N THR A 248 -27.08 12.96 -9.07
CA THR A 248 -25.73 13.37 -9.45
C THR A 248 -24.68 12.29 -9.17
N GLU A 249 -23.50 12.39 -9.80
CA GLU A 249 -22.38 11.46 -9.72
C GLU A 249 -22.09 10.99 -8.29
N GLY A 250 -22.45 9.75 -7.98
CA GLY A 250 -22.51 9.20 -6.62
C GLY A 250 -23.93 8.74 -6.26
N VAL A 251 -24.70 8.42 -7.24
CA VAL A 251 -26.13 8.03 -7.26
C VAL A 251 -26.48 7.08 -6.12
N GLY A 252 -27.48 7.47 -5.32
CA GLY A 252 -27.96 6.66 -4.20
C GLY A 252 -28.86 7.46 -3.27
N LEU A 253 -29.11 6.95 -2.08
CA LEU A 253 -29.83 7.67 -1.06
C LEU A 253 -28.94 8.77 -0.48
N ALA A 254 -29.56 9.93 -0.23
CA ALA A 254 -28.90 11.03 0.46
C ALA A 254 -29.30 11.05 1.96
N ASP A 255 -30.59 10.94 2.21
CA ASP A 255 -31.15 10.95 3.55
C ASP A 255 -32.53 10.30 3.61
N VAL A 256 -32.90 9.92 4.83
CA VAL A 256 -34.25 9.45 5.15
C VAL A 256 -34.81 10.34 6.27
N ARG A 257 -35.97 10.92 6.03
CA ARG A 257 -36.70 11.66 7.06
C ARG A 257 -37.72 10.76 7.73
N ILE A 258 -37.64 10.71 9.06
CA ILE A 258 -38.56 9.98 9.93
C ILE A 258 -39.15 10.99 10.91
N GLY A 259 -40.43 11.32 10.76
CA GLY A 259 -41.04 12.37 11.54
C GLY A 259 -40.31 13.71 11.44
N ARG A 260 -39.77 14.21 12.55
CA ARG A 260 -38.98 15.47 12.60
C ARG A 260 -37.50 15.28 12.30
N LEU A 261 -36.99 14.07 12.32
CA LEU A 261 -35.57 13.77 12.18
C LEU A 261 -35.19 13.54 10.72
N LEU A 262 -34.14 14.22 10.28
CA LEU A 262 -33.49 14.02 8.99
C LEU A 262 -32.20 13.25 9.24
N ILE A 263 -32.11 12.04 8.72
CA ILE A 263 -31.00 11.12 8.95
C ILE A 263 -30.19 10.97 7.66
N PRO A 264 -28.98 11.51 7.58
CA PRO A 264 -28.08 11.30 6.45
C PRO A 264 -27.74 9.81 6.32
N THR A 265 -27.70 9.32 5.08
CA THR A 265 -27.38 7.92 4.80
C THR A 265 -26.21 7.79 3.83
N THR A 266 -25.61 6.60 3.79
CA THR A 266 -24.77 6.20 2.66
C THR A 266 -25.64 6.06 1.40
N PRO A 267 -25.05 6.00 0.20
CA PRO A 267 -25.79 5.72 -1.03
C PRO A 267 -26.66 4.45 -0.97
N GLN A 268 -26.29 3.48 -0.12
CA GLN A 268 -27.02 2.23 0.09
C GLN A 268 -28.10 2.33 1.18
N GLY A 269 -28.35 3.51 1.73
CA GLY A 269 -29.36 3.73 2.76
C GLY A 269 -28.96 3.26 4.15
N GLU A 270 -27.65 3.19 4.42
CA GLU A 270 -27.08 2.81 5.72
C GLU A 270 -26.65 4.05 6.52
N VAL A 271 -26.60 3.93 7.83
CA VAL A 271 -26.05 4.94 8.75
C VAL A 271 -24.82 4.38 9.43
N TRP A 272 -23.72 5.15 9.42
CA TRP A 272 -22.54 4.83 10.21
C TRP A 272 -22.84 4.96 11.70
N VAL A 273 -22.56 3.91 12.46
CA VAL A 273 -22.77 3.90 13.91
C VAL A 273 -21.50 4.33 14.61
N ARG A 274 -21.61 5.38 15.42
CA ARG A 274 -20.57 5.79 16.35
C ARG A 274 -20.84 5.17 17.71
N TYR A 275 -20.05 4.17 18.05
CA TYR A 275 -20.25 3.39 19.25
C TYR A 275 -19.80 4.13 20.52
N THR A 276 -20.48 3.84 21.64
CA THR A 276 -20.03 4.23 22.97
C THR A 276 -19.16 3.13 23.57
N GLU A 277 -18.47 3.44 24.67
CA GLU A 277 -18.02 2.39 25.58
C GLU A 277 -19.21 1.61 26.14
N PRO A 278 -19.01 0.41 26.72
CA PRO A 278 -20.09 -0.37 27.35
C PRO A 278 -20.81 0.43 28.44
N VAL A 279 -22.14 0.48 28.36
CA VAL A 279 -22.99 1.22 29.30
C VAL A 279 -24.02 0.27 29.92
N PRO A 280 -23.80 -0.18 31.18
CA PRO A 280 -24.74 -1.09 31.85
C PRO A 280 -26.16 -0.50 32.03
N ASP A 281 -26.28 0.81 32.24
CA ASP A 281 -27.57 1.50 32.45
C ASP A 281 -28.51 1.46 31.23
N ARG A 282 -27.97 1.04 30.06
CA ARG A 282 -28.78 0.80 28.85
C ARG A 282 -29.69 -0.41 28.98
N TYR A 283 -29.33 -1.36 29.85
CA TYR A 283 -29.97 -2.66 29.97
C TYR A 283 -30.88 -2.72 31.24
N LEU A 284 -32.12 -3.11 31.00
CA LEU A 284 -33.09 -3.40 32.06
C LEU A 284 -33.45 -4.90 31.98
N PRO A 285 -33.08 -5.73 32.99
CA PRO A 285 -33.41 -7.14 32.95
C PRO A 285 -34.92 -7.40 32.84
N ALA A 286 -35.33 -8.25 31.90
CA ALA A 286 -36.73 -8.52 31.63
C ALA A 286 -37.47 -9.08 32.86
N TRP A 287 -36.79 -9.85 33.73
CA TRP A 287 -37.37 -10.36 34.95
C TRP A 287 -37.76 -9.24 35.94
N LYS A 288 -36.97 -8.14 36.01
CA LYS A 288 -37.27 -7.00 36.87
C LYS A 288 -38.52 -6.24 36.40
N VAL A 289 -38.64 -6.10 35.08
CA VAL A 289 -39.83 -5.49 34.46
C VAL A 289 -41.06 -6.32 34.79
N LEU A 290 -41.02 -7.63 34.55
CA LEU A 290 -42.13 -8.54 34.85
C LEU A 290 -42.47 -8.60 36.36
N ALA A 291 -41.51 -8.38 37.21
CA ALA A 291 -41.71 -8.29 38.67
C ALA A 291 -42.21 -6.90 39.16
N GLY A 292 -42.35 -5.92 38.23
CA GLY A 292 -42.75 -4.56 38.60
C GLY A 292 -41.69 -3.78 39.41
N GLN A 293 -40.40 -4.17 39.27
CA GLN A 293 -39.29 -3.60 40.06
C GLN A 293 -38.57 -2.46 39.33
N VAL A 294 -38.94 -2.16 38.09
CA VAL A 294 -38.38 -1.06 37.32
C VAL A 294 -39.23 0.19 37.52
N PRO A 295 -38.61 1.34 37.87
CA PRO A 295 -39.34 2.59 38.00
C PRO A 295 -40.01 2.99 36.67
N ALA A 296 -41.27 3.52 36.74
CA ALA A 296 -41.97 3.95 35.52
C ALA A 296 -41.18 5.00 34.71
N ALA A 297 -40.44 5.88 35.37
CA ALA A 297 -39.61 6.91 34.74
C ALA A 297 -38.52 6.34 33.82
N GLU A 298 -38.08 5.10 33.99
CA GLU A 298 -37.12 4.43 33.12
C GLU A 298 -37.76 3.84 31.85
N LEU A 299 -39.11 3.80 31.82
CA LEU A 299 -39.90 3.19 30.76
C LEU A 299 -40.76 4.22 30.00
N GLU A 300 -41.28 5.21 30.71
CA GLU A 300 -42.18 6.24 30.16
C GLU A 300 -41.48 7.08 29.09
N GLY A 301 -42.10 7.20 27.92
CA GLY A 301 -41.58 7.97 26.79
C GLY A 301 -40.35 7.35 26.12
N HIS A 302 -39.91 6.17 26.55
CA HIS A 302 -38.72 5.50 25.97
C HIS A 302 -39.09 4.58 24.80
N ILE A 303 -38.12 4.44 23.87
CA ILE A 303 -38.11 3.36 22.91
C ILE A 303 -37.51 2.13 23.61
N LEU A 304 -38.29 1.09 23.77
CA LEU A 304 -37.90 -0.12 24.49
C LEU A 304 -37.61 -1.24 23.47
N LEU A 305 -36.33 -1.63 23.37
CA LEU A 305 -35.90 -2.73 22.51
C LEU A 305 -35.87 -4.02 23.32
N ILE A 306 -36.64 -5.01 22.95
CA ILE A 306 -36.64 -6.34 23.60
C ILE A 306 -35.70 -7.23 22.82
N GLY A 307 -34.60 -7.65 23.42
CA GLY A 307 -33.61 -8.53 22.82
C GLY A 307 -32.89 -9.37 23.86
N THR A 308 -31.88 -10.10 23.43
CA THR A 308 -31.17 -11.04 24.27
C THR A 308 -29.69 -10.74 24.36
N SER A 309 -29.14 -10.76 25.57
CA SER A 309 -27.70 -10.79 25.85
C SER A 309 -27.24 -12.15 26.39
N ALA A 310 -28.17 -13.07 26.69
CA ALA A 310 -27.84 -14.38 27.25
C ALA A 310 -26.94 -15.19 26.32
N GLN A 311 -25.85 -15.76 26.86
CA GLN A 311 -24.82 -16.45 26.11
C GLN A 311 -25.36 -17.64 25.28
N GLY A 312 -26.41 -18.31 25.73
CA GLY A 312 -27.04 -19.43 25.06
C GLY A 312 -27.84 -19.08 23.79
N LEU A 313 -28.16 -17.82 23.55
CA LEU A 313 -29.00 -17.37 22.44
C LEU A 313 -28.25 -16.78 21.25
N MET A 314 -26.93 -16.62 21.35
CA MET A 314 -25.92 -16.36 20.31
C MET A 314 -26.21 -15.24 19.28
N ASP A 315 -27.01 -14.23 19.64
CA ASP A 315 -27.18 -13.05 18.77
C ASP A 315 -26.06 -12.01 19.02
N LEU A 316 -24.83 -12.38 18.67
CA LEU A 316 -23.64 -11.59 18.93
C LEU A 316 -23.09 -10.97 17.65
N ARG A 317 -22.64 -9.69 17.74
CA ARG A 317 -22.08 -8.92 16.62
C ARG A 317 -20.71 -8.35 16.99
N PHE A 318 -19.77 -8.37 16.04
CA PHE A 318 -18.51 -7.67 16.21
C PHE A 318 -18.70 -6.17 16.02
N SER A 319 -18.19 -5.38 16.95
CA SER A 319 -18.22 -3.92 16.91
C SER A 319 -16.85 -3.31 16.59
N PRO A 320 -16.77 -2.09 16.06
CA PRO A 320 -15.53 -1.34 15.86
C PRO A 320 -14.72 -1.14 17.15
N MET A 321 -15.38 -1.22 18.32
CA MET A 321 -14.72 -1.10 19.62
C MET A 321 -13.81 -2.29 19.96
N GLY A 322 -13.80 -3.34 19.14
CA GLY A 322 -13.00 -4.54 19.33
C GLY A 322 -13.64 -5.59 20.21
N GLY A 323 -14.87 -5.35 20.67
CA GLY A 323 -15.66 -6.28 21.45
C GLY A 323 -16.80 -6.90 20.65
N VAL A 324 -17.39 -7.94 21.24
CA VAL A 324 -18.63 -8.55 20.76
C VAL A 324 -19.77 -8.02 21.62
N ILE A 325 -20.84 -7.55 20.98
CA ILE A 325 -22.01 -6.98 21.62
C ILE A 325 -23.29 -7.70 21.16
N PRO A 326 -24.36 -7.69 21.94
CA PRO A 326 -25.67 -8.19 21.51
C PRO A 326 -26.18 -7.43 20.28
N GLY A 327 -26.88 -8.12 19.36
CA GLY A 327 -27.46 -7.49 18.17
C GLY A 327 -28.40 -6.33 18.52
N VAL A 328 -29.22 -6.50 19.52
CA VAL A 328 -30.14 -5.46 20.00
C VAL A 328 -29.41 -4.17 20.42
N GLU A 329 -28.20 -4.27 20.95
CA GLU A 329 -27.40 -3.10 21.32
C GLU A 329 -26.99 -2.25 20.09
N VAL A 330 -26.74 -2.87 18.94
CA VAL A 330 -26.46 -2.12 17.70
C VAL A 330 -27.64 -1.21 17.33
N HIS A 331 -28.87 -1.72 17.44
CA HIS A 331 -30.08 -0.92 17.23
C HIS A 331 -30.22 0.21 18.26
N ALA A 332 -29.93 -0.07 19.54
CA ALA A 332 -29.95 0.94 20.60
C ALA A 332 -28.92 2.03 20.35
N GLN A 333 -27.66 1.67 20.01
CA GLN A 333 -26.57 2.61 19.70
C GLN A 333 -26.93 3.54 18.53
N LEU A 334 -27.54 3.00 17.48
CA LEU A 334 -28.04 3.79 16.34
C LEU A 334 -29.13 4.78 16.77
N LEU A 335 -30.13 4.32 17.55
CA LEU A 335 -31.22 5.17 18.01
C LEU A 335 -30.71 6.29 18.92
N GLU A 336 -29.85 5.98 19.88
CA GLU A 336 -29.21 6.98 20.76
C GLU A 336 -28.47 8.05 19.94
N GLN A 337 -27.67 7.62 18.95
CA GLN A 337 -26.92 8.52 18.08
C GLN A 337 -27.85 9.46 17.31
N VAL A 338 -28.91 8.93 16.71
CA VAL A 338 -29.86 9.70 15.91
C VAL A 338 -30.64 10.68 16.78
N LEU A 339 -31.08 10.26 17.97
CA LEU A 339 -31.82 11.11 18.92
C LEU A 339 -30.92 12.20 19.51
N ALA A 340 -29.64 11.93 19.76
CA ALA A 340 -28.67 12.92 20.19
C ALA A 340 -28.25 13.90 19.07
N GLY A 341 -28.66 13.67 17.83
CA GLY A 341 -28.26 14.49 16.68
C GLY A 341 -26.79 14.34 16.30
N GLU A 342 -26.10 13.33 16.84
CA GLU A 342 -24.70 13.06 16.48
C GLU A 342 -24.60 12.41 15.10
N LYS A 343 -23.57 12.81 14.37
CA LYS A 343 -23.33 12.33 13.01
C LYS A 343 -21.98 11.64 12.91
N LEU A 344 -21.97 10.55 12.17
CA LEU A 344 -20.77 9.93 11.66
C LEU A 344 -21.03 9.67 10.18
N GLU A 345 -20.32 10.36 9.30
CA GLU A 345 -20.59 10.29 7.88
C GLU A 345 -19.31 10.36 7.04
N ARG A 346 -19.37 9.72 5.88
CA ARG A 346 -18.38 9.89 4.82
C ARG A 346 -19.01 10.76 3.73
N PRO A 347 -18.69 12.07 3.67
CA PRO A 347 -19.31 12.96 2.73
C PRO A 347 -18.95 12.61 1.29
N ALA A 348 -19.86 12.86 0.34
CA ALA A 348 -19.66 12.54 -1.07
C ALA A 348 -18.41 13.21 -1.68
N TRP A 349 -18.04 14.40 -1.21
CA TRP A 349 -16.84 15.12 -1.67
C TRP A 349 -15.52 14.48 -1.19
N ALA A 350 -15.55 13.62 -0.15
CA ALA A 350 -14.33 13.01 0.42
C ALA A 350 -13.53 12.25 -0.64
N ALA A 351 -14.22 11.46 -1.48
CA ALA A 351 -13.57 10.72 -2.56
C ALA A 351 -12.85 11.63 -3.57
N ALA A 352 -13.45 12.78 -3.90
CA ALA A 352 -12.84 13.74 -4.82
C ALA A 352 -11.59 14.39 -4.22
N VAL A 353 -11.62 14.76 -2.93
CA VAL A 353 -10.46 15.32 -2.22
C VAL A 353 -9.34 14.27 -2.11
N GLU A 354 -9.66 13.05 -1.75
CA GLU A 354 -8.69 11.95 -1.67
C GLU A 354 -8.04 11.66 -3.03
N ALA A 355 -8.82 11.62 -4.11
CA ALA A 355 -8.32 11.48 -5.48
C ALA A 355 -7.42 12.65 -5.88
N LEU A 356 -7.80 13.88 -5.53
CA LEU A 356 -6.99 15.08 -5.77
C LEU A 356 -5.65 15.00 -5.06
N VAL A 357 -5.64 14.55 -3.80
CA VAL A 357 -4.39 14.36 -3.04
C VAL A 357 -3.52 13.27 -3.66
N ILE A 358 -4.10 12.17 -4.13
CA ILE A 358 -3.36 11.12 -4.84
C ILE A 358 -2.67 11.70 -6.09
N VAL A 359 -3.39 12.47 -6.89
CA VAL A 359 -2.88 13.03 -8.14
C VAL A 359 -1.86 14.15 -7.87
N VAL A 360 -2.27 15.18 -7.16
CA VAL A 360 -1.42 16.38 -6.94
C VAL A 360 -0.27 16.04 -6.00
N GLY A 361 -0.55 15.38 -4.88
CA GLY A 361 0.47 14.95 -3.93
C GLY A 361 1.47 13.96 -4.53
N GLY A 362 0.98 13.00 -5.32
CA GLY A 362 1.82 12.06 -6.04
C GLY A 362 2.75 12.75 -7.05
N LEU A 363 2.23 13.70 -7.84
CA LEU A 363 3.06 14.49 -8.76
C LEU A 363 4.11 15.34 -8.01
N VAL A 364 3.73 15.94 -6.88
CA VAL A 364 4.67 16.71 -6.04
C VAL A 364 5.77 15.80 -5.50
N VAL A 365 5.42 14.69 -4.84
CA VAL A 365 6.38 13.73 -4.29
C VAL A 365 7.27 13.17 -5.38
N GLY A 366 6.71 12.79 -6.53
CA GLY A 366 7.46 12.29 -7.68
C GLY A 366 8.43 13.32 -8.24
N SER A 367 7.99 14.59 -8.38
CA SER A 367 8.83 15.71 -8.84
C SER A 367 10.01 15.95 -7.91
N VAL A 368 9.74 16.03 -6.60
CA VAL A 368 10.76 16.21 -5.58
C VAL A 368 11.73 15.02 -5.58
N ALA A 369 11.23 13.79 -5.70
CA ALA A 369 12.06 12.58 -5.74
C ALA A 369 12.99 12.53 -6.95
N LEU A 370 12.58 13.02 -8.11
CA LEU A 370 13.41 13.09 -9.31
C LEU A 370 14.40 14.27 -9.28
N GLY A 371 14.02 15.41 -8.70
CA GLY A 371 14.80 16.65 -8.73
C GLY A 371 15.76 16.84 -7.57
N THR A 372 15.47 16.29 -6.39
CA THR A 372 16.22 16.54 -5.16
C THR A 372 16.85 15.28 -4.56
N GLY A 373 17.51 15.40 -3.41
CA GLY A 373 18.07 14.27 -2.67
C GLY A 373 16.99 13.36 -2.03
N ALA A 374 17.36 12.13 -1.69
CA ALA A 374 16.45 11.15 -1.10
C ALA A 374 15.83 11.64 0.23
N LEU A 375 16.58 12.38 1.04
CA LEU A 375 16.10 12.92 2.33
C LEU A 375 14.98 13.96 2.16
N LEU A 376 15.10 14.87 1.18
CA LEU A 376 14.07 15.89 0.93
C LEU A 376 12.79 15.27 0.38
N SER A 377 12.91 14.29 -0.52
CA SER A 377 11.74 13.58 -1.06
C SER A 377 11.05 12.73 0.00
N PHE A 378 11.81 12.09 0.89
CA PHE A 378 11.26 11.37 2.03
C PHE A 378 10.55 12.31 3.01
N GLY A 379 11.14 13.48 3.28
CA GLY A 379 10.51 14.52 4.10
C GLY A 379 9.20 15.03 3.51
N ALA A 380 9.13 15.24 2.18
CA ALA A 380 7.91 15.64 1.50
C ALA A 380 6.83 14.56 1.58
N PHE A 381 7.19 13.29 1.37
CA PHE A 381 6.28 12.15 1.55
C PHE A 381 5.74 12.10 2.99
N LEU A 382 6.63 12.14 4.00
CA LEU A 382 6.22 12.09 5.42
C LEU A 382 5.33 13.28 5.80
N GLY A 383 5.65 14.47 5.32
CA GLY A 383 4.84 15.67 5.59
C GLY A 383 3.42 15.55 5.06
N LEU A 384 3.25 15.08 3.80
CA LEU A 384 1.94 14.86 3.21
C LEU A 384 1.19 13.70 3.88
N ALA A 385 1.87 12.59 4.19
CA ALA A 385 1.27 11.46 4.90
C ALA A 385 0.79 11.88 6.31
N ALA A 386 1.61 12.63 7.04
CA ALA A 386 1.24 13.16 8.34
C ALA A 386 0.04 14.11 8.24
N LEU A 387 0.01 14.98 7.22
CA LEU A 387 -1.13 15.86 6.97
C LEU A 387 -2.42 15.08 6.72
N MET A 388 -2.37 13.98 5.97
CA MET A 388 -3.53 13.12 5.73
C MET A 388 -4.00 12.42 7.01
N CYS A 389 -3.09 11.83 7.77
CA CYS A 389 -3.43 11.14 9.02
C CYS A 389 -3.98 12.12 10.08
N LEU A 390 -3.30 13.24 10.29
CA LEU A 390 -3.74 14.25 11.26
C LEU A 390 -5.02 14.96 10.81
N GLY A 391 -5.14 15.28 9.51
CA GLY A 391 -6.35 15.87 8.93
C GLY A 391 -7.55 14.95 9.04
N GLY A 392 -7.39 13.65 8.74
CA GLY A 392 -8.44 12.64 8.92
C GLY A 392 -8.86 12.49 10.38
N TRP A 393 -7.90 12.40 11.30
CA TRP A 393 -8.17 12.38 12.73
C TRP A 393 -8.90 13.65 13.21
N PHE A 394 -8.45 14.83 12.79
CA PHE A 394 -9.08 16.09 13.15
C PHE A 394 -10.52 16.16 12.62
N ALA A 395 -10.76 15.82 11.36
CA ALA A 395 -12.10 15.79 10.77
C ALA A 395 -13.04 14.83 11.52
N PHE A 396 -12.55 13.62 11.87
CA PHE A 396 -13.32 12.68 12.69
C PHE A 396 -13.59 13.23 14.09
N SER A 397 -12.58 13.74 14.76
CA SER A 397 -12.67 14.10 16.18
C SER A 397 -13.54 15.35 16.42
N THR A 398 -13.60 16.29 15.48
CA THR A 398 -14.35 17.55 15.61
C THR A 398 -15.73 17.50 14.96
N SER A 399 -15.84 16.84 13.81
CA SER A 399 -17.04 16.92 12.97
C SER A 399 -17.67 15.57 12.65
N GLY A 400 -17.09 14.44 13.11
CA GLY A 400 -17.58 13.10 12.80
C GLY A 400 -17.44 12.72 11.32
N LEU A 401 -16.47 13.31 10.60
CA LEU A 401 -16.26 13.01 9.18
C LEU A 401 -15.23 11.90 8.99
N LEU A 402 -15.56 10.92 8.17
CA LEU A 402 -14.69 9.80 7.80
C LEU A 402 -13.95 10.10 6.49
N LEU A 403 -12.74 10.64 6.60
CA LEU A 403 -11.81 10.81 5.50
C LEU A 403 -10.79 9.66 5.49
N ASP A 404 -10.49 9.12 4.32
CA ASP A 404 -9.54 8.01 4.17
C ASP A 404 -8.09 8.50 4.13
N PRO A 405 -7.27 8.29 5.18
CA PRO A 405 -5.86 8.63 5.14
C PRO A 405 -5.02 7.52 4.50
N VAL A 406 -5.54 6.30 4.41
CA VAL A 406 -4.78 5.10 4.03
C VAL A 406 -4.49 5.09 2.54
N SER A 407 -5.53 5.22 1.71
CA SER A 407 -5.38 5.14 0.26
C SER A 407 -4.46 6.23 -0.31
N PRO A 408 -4.59 7.53 0.05
CA PRO A 408 -3.64 8.55 -0.38
C PRO A 408 -2.22 8.29 0.14
N THR A 409 -2.05 7.87 1.38
CA THR A 409 -0.71 7.60 1.94
C THR A 409 -0.02 6.45 1.21
N LEU A 410 -0.72 5.36 0.90
CA LEU A 410 -0.18 4.24 0.12
C LEU A 410 0.19 4.67 -1.31
N ALA A 411 -0.64 5.51 -1.94
CA ALA A 411 -0.38 6.09 -3.25
C ALA A 411 0.88 6.95 -3.28
N LEU A 412 1.04 7.82 -2.27
CA LEU A 412 2.24 8.65 -2.11
C LEU A 412 3.49 7.80 -1.86
N ALA A 413 3.38 6.76 -1.03
CA ALA A 413 4.47 5.81 -0.77
C ALA A 413 4.91 5.08 -2.04
N LEU A 414 3.97 4.58 -2.82
CA LEU A 414 4.24 3.92 -4.09
C LEU A 414 4.97 4.86 -5.05
N THR A 415 4.47 6.09 -5.20
CA THR A 415 5.07 7.11 -6.08
C THR A 415 6.48 7.48 -5.62
N PHE A 416 6.69 7.65 -4.31
CA PHE A 416 8.00 7.91 -3.72
C PHE A 416 9.00 6.80 -4.02
N VAL A 417 8.62 5.54 -3.75
CA VAL A 417 9.50 4.38 -3.95
C VAL A 417 9.89 4.23 -5.42
N LEU A 418 8.91 4.22 -6.33
CA LEU A 418 9.18 4.04 -7.76
C LEU A 418 10.04 5.17 -8.32
N SER A 419 9.76 6.43 -7.96
CA SER A 419 10.54 7.57 -8.41
C SER A 419 11.97 7.56 -7.88
N THR A 420 12.16 7.16 -6.62
CA THR A 420 13.50 7.05 -6.00
C THR A 420 14.32 5.93 -6.63
N VAL A 421 13.72 4.77 -6.89
CA VAL A 421 14.38 3.64 -7.57
C VAL A 421 14.84 4.06 -8.99
N VAL A 422 13.97 4.69 -9.76
CA VAL A 422 14.32 5.14 -11.12
C VAL A 422 15.44 6.15 -11.10
N ARG A 423 15.39 7.10 -10.17
CA ARG A 423 16.48 8.06 -9.99
C ARG A 423 17.80 7.37 -9.65
N HIS A 424 17.79 6.45 -8.69
CA HIS A 424 18.99 5.71 -8.29
C HIS A 424 19.61 4.97 -9.49
N LEU A 425 18.79 4.20 -10.21
CA LEU A 425 19.23 3.48 -11.41
C LEU A 425 19.78 4.40 -12.52
N SER A 426 19.13 5.57 -12.72
CA SER A 426 19.59 6.53 -13.74
C SER A 426 20.89 7.22 -13.35
N THR A 427 21.10 7.51 -12.05
CA THR A 427 22.34 8.09 -11.52
C THR A 427 23.49 7.10 -11.65
N GLU A 428 23.29 5.85 -11.25
CA GLU A 428 24.32 4.81 -11.42
C GLU A 428 24.70 4.58 -12.89
N ARG A 429 23.72 4.50 -13.80
CA ARG A 429 23.97 4.36 -15.24
C ARG A 429 24.80 5.54 -15.76
N ARG A 430 24.53 6.75 -15.31
CA ARG A 430 25.28 7.95 -15.70
C ARG A 430 26.71 7.90 -15.19
N GLN A 431 26.92 7.50 -13.94
CA GLN A 431 28.26 7.36 -13.35
C GLN A 431 29.08 6.29 -14.10
N ARG A 432 28.48 5.12 -14.38
CA ARG A 432 29.13 4.04 -15.16
C ARG A 432 29.49 4.51 -16.57
N TRP A 433 28.60 5.22 -17.23
CA TRP A 433 28.86 5.74 -18.57
C TRP A 433 30.02 6.76 -18.57
N VAL A 434 30.03 7.69 -17.62
CA VAL A 434 31.13 8.66 -17.49
C VAL A 434 32.44 7.91 -17.27
N LYS A 435 32.50 6.97 -16.34
CA LYS A 435 33.69 6.16 -16.06
C LYS A 435 34.17 5.42 -17.32
N GLN A 436 33.29 4.77 -18.07
CA GLN A 436 33.64 4.08 -19.32
C GLN A 436 34.11 5.03 -20.44
N ALA A 437 33.52 6.23 -20.51
CA ALA A 437 33.97 7.21 -21.50
C ALA A 437 35.40 7.69 -21.21
N PHE A 438 35.69 7.99 -19.94
CA PHE A 438 37.06 8.39 -19.53
C PHE A 438 38.08 7.26 -19.68
N SER A 439 37.72 6.00 -19.46
CA SER A 439 38.62 4.85 -19.60
C SER A 439 39.08 4.59 -21.06
N ARG A 440 38.48 5.28 -22.04
CA ARG A 440 38.96 5.23 -23.45
C ARG A 440 40.08 6.22 -23.74
N TYR A 441 40.26 7.23 -22.89
CA TYR A 441 41.30 8.26 -23.07
C TYR A 441 42.42 8.14 -22.04
N ILE A 442 42.18 7.49 -20.93
CA ILE A 442 43.10 7.37 -19.80
C ILE A 442 43.13 5.90 -19.34
N SER A 443 44.31 5.43 -18.90
CA SER A 443 44.46 4.03 -18.45
C SER A 443 43.46 3.70 -17.30
N PRO A 444 42.89 2.49 -17.29
CA PRO A 444 41.91 2.09 -16.27
C PRO A 444 42.44 2.23 -14.83
N ASN A 445 43.73 1.97 -14.61
CA ASN A 445 44.39 2.11 -13.31
C ASN A 445 44.38 3.56 -12.82
N LEU A 446 44.62 4.52 -13.71
CA LEU A 446 44.59 5.94 -13.38
C LEU A 446 43.15 6.42 -13.13
N VAL A 447 42.17 5.97 -13.93
CA VAL A 447 40.75 6.32 -13.68
C VAL A 447 40.27 5.80 -12.32
N ASN A 448 40.57 4.55 -11.98
CA ASN A 448 40.20 3.99 -10.68
C ASN A 448 40.86 4.77 -9.52
N TYR A 449 42.18 5.05 -9.65
CA TYR A 449 42.92 5.81 -8.66
C TYR A 449 42.32 7.22 -8.42
N LEU A 450 41.94 7.93 -9.48
CA LEU A 450 41.34 9.26 -9.40
C LEU A 450 39.91 9.24 -8.81
N VAL A 451 39.15 8.18 -9.06
CA VAL A 451 37.81 7.99 -8.44
C VAL A 451 37.94 7.80 -6.94
N ASP A 452 38.93 7.00 -6.50
CA ASP A 452 39.14 6.69 -5.09
C ASP A 452 39.87 7.84 -4.34
N HIS A 453 40.61 8.70 -5.08
CA HIS A 453 41.41 9.80 -4.55
C HIS A 453 41.16 11.11 -5.34
N PRO A 454 40.02 11.78 -5.16
CA PRO A 454 39.68 13.00 -5.92
C PRO A 454 40.68 14.15 -5.74
N GLN A 455 41.37 14.22 -4.56
CA GLN A 455 42.42 15.18 -4.26
C GLN A 455 43.68 14.96 -5.12
N ALA A 456 43.87 13.80 -5.75
CA ALA A 456 44.99 13.52 -6.63
C ALA A 456 44.91 14.25 -8.00
N LEU A 457 43.84 15.04 -8.24
CA LEU A 457 43.70 15.93 -9.41
C LEU A 457 44.44 17.25 -9.26
N GLU A 458 45.05 17.55 -8.11
CA GLU A 458 45.86 18.77 -7.91
C GLU A 458 47.16 18.72 -8.72
N LEU A 459 47.59 19.88 -9.22
CA LEU A 459 48.88 20.02 -9.88
C LEU A 459 50.03 19.75 -8.90
N GLY A 460 50.99 18.94 -9.32
CA GLY A 460 52.15 18.59 -8.50
C GLY A 460 52.68 17.20 -8.82
N GLY A 461 53.76 16.84 -8.19
CA GLY A 461 54.37 15.54 -8.38
C GLY A 461 55.12 15.05 -7.17
N ARG A 462 55.32 13.73 -7.08
CA ARG A 462 56.07 13.06 -5.99
C ARG A 462 57.25 12.27 -6.60
N ARG A 463 58.37 12.20 -5.88
CA ARG A 463 59.48 11.31 -6.22
C ARG A 463 59.08 9.87 -5.96
N GLN A 464 59.29 9.02 -6.99
CA GLN A 464 58.94 7.61 -6.92
C GLN A 464 59.82 6.81 -7.87
N ALA A 465 60.29 5.65 -7.43
CA ALA A 465 60.93 4.68 -8.33
C ALA A 465 59.89 4.04 -9.24
N CYS A 466 60.09 4.14 -10.54
CA CYS A 466 59.24 3.60 -11.57
C CYS A 466 60.04 2.82 -12.62
N SER A 467 59.39 1.87 -13.29
CA SER A 467 59.93 1.21 -14.46
C SER A 467 59.18 1.66 -15.70
N PHE A 468 59.94 1.81 -16.80
CA PHE A 468 59.41 2.29 -18.06
C PHE A 468 59.63 1.25 -19.17
N VAL A 469 58.66 1.08 -20.02
CA VAL A 469 58.72 0.30 -21.27
C VAL A 469 58.39 1.22 -22.41
N PHE A 470 59.32 1.39 -23.33
CA PHE A 470 59.14 2.12 -24.58
C PHE A 470 59.17 1.15 -25.75
N THR A 471 58.24 1.29 -26.66
CA THR A 471 58.16 0.46 -27.87
C THR A 471 58.14 1.37 -29.08
N ASP A 472 58.75 0.94 -30.20
CA ASP A 472 58.73 1.63 -31.49
C ASP A 472 58.76 0.60 -32.64
N LEU A 473 58.18 0.94 -33.80
CA LEU A 473 58.19 0.10 -35.00
C LEU A 473 59.32 0.51 -35.93
N ALA A 474 60.24 -0.40 -36.20
CA ALA A 474 61.46 -0.12 -36.99
C ALA A 474 61.16 0.27 -38.45
N GLY A 475 61.25 1.58 -38.78
CA GLY A 475 61.01 2.09 -40.11
C GLY A 475 59.56 2.23 -40.54
N PHE A 476 58.63 2.27 -39.60
CA PHE A 476 57.19 2.37 -39.86
C PHE A 476 56.81 3.62 -40.67
N THR A 477 57.43 4.77 -40.42
CA THR A 477 57.17 6.01 -41.17
C THR A 477 57.45 5.82 -42.69
N THR A 478 58.54 5.17 -43.04
CA THR A 478 58.88 4.88 -44.42
C THR A 478 57.92 3.86 -45.06
N GLN A 479 57.47 2.88 -44.25
CA GLN A 479 56.51 1.87 -44.74
C GLN A 479 55.11 2.47 -44.96
N MET A 480 54.69 3.40 -44.15
CA MET A 480 53.42 4.14 -44.31
C MET A 480 53.34 4.89 -45.65
N GLU A 481 54.47 5.39 -46.18
CA GLU A 481 54.50 6.09 -47.44
C GLU A 481 54.21 5.16 -48.62
N THR A 482 54.43 3.85 -48.48
CA THR A 482 54.24 2.85 -49.51
C THR A 482 52.94 2.05 -49.42
N MET A 483 52.22 2.15 -48.33
CA MET A 483 51.00 1.39 -48.05
C MET A 483 49.74 2.26 -48.22
N ASP A 484 48.58 1.63 -48.51
CA ASP A 484 47.32 2.32 -48.50
C ASP A 484 47.05 2.88 -47.07
N PRO A 485 46.80 4.20 -46.90
CA PRO A 485 46.64 4.83 -45.59
C PRO A 485 45.55 4.21 -44.71
N ALA A 486 44.45 3.76 -45.29
CA ALA A 486 43.36 3.16 -44.53
C ALA A 486 43.76 1.77 -44.00
N GLN A 487 44.48 1.00 -44.78
CA GLN A 487 45.03 -0.30 -44.39
C GLN A 487 46.09 -0.13 -43.29
N ALA A 488 47.00 0.83 -43.45
CA ALA A 488 48.05 1.11 -42.48
C ALA A 488 47.50 1.52 -41.13
N VAL A 489 46.50 2.41 -41.10
CA VAL A 489 45.83 2.82 -39.86
C VAL A 489 45.10 1.62 -39.22
N THR A 490 44.47 0.75 -39.99
CA THR A 490 43.78 -0.44 -39.46
C THR A 490 44.77 -1.41 -38.80
N LEU A 491 45.90 -1.68 -39.46
CA LEU A 491 46.95 -2.56 -38.93
C LEU A 491 47.61 -1.96 -37.69
N LEU A 492 47.94 -0.66 -37.72
CA LEU A 492 48.50 0.02 -36.55
C LEU A 492 47.56 0.00 -35.36
N ASN A 493 46.28 0.31 -35.57
CA ASN A 493 45.32 0.29 -34.48
C ASN A 493 45.16 -1.12 -33.88
N ALA A 494 45.12 -2.17 -34.68
CA ALA A 494 45.06 -3.55 -34.21
C ALA A 494 46.31 -3.95 -33.40
N TYR A 495 47.49 -3.50 -33.86
CA TYR A 495 48.76 -3.68 -33.14
C TYR A 495 48.76 -2.94 -31.81
N LEU A 496 48.43 -1.64 -31.81
CA LEU A 496 48.42 -0.80 -30.61
C LEU A 496 47.40 -1.28 -29.56
N ASP A 497 46.21 -1.69 -30.01
CA ASP A 497 45.18 -2.23 -29.12
C ASP A 497 45.69 -3.44 -28.34
N ARG A 498 46.40 -4.36 -29.02
CA ARG A 498 46.94 -5.53 -28.34
C ARG A 498 48.15 -5.21 -27.46
N MET A 499 49.03 -4.31 -27.89
CA MET A 499 50.17 -3.84 -27.08
C MET A 499 49.70 -3.18 -25.78
N ILE A 500 48.66 -2.33 -25.84
CA ILE A 500 48.06 -1.67 -24.71
C ILE A 500 47.34 -2.70 -23.80
N ALA A 501 46.66 -3.69 -24.38
CA ALA A 501 46.03 -4.75 -23.61
C ALA A 501 47.04 -5.57 -22.79
N ILE A 502 48.23 -5.88 -23.37
CA ILE A 502 49.32 -6.53 -22.66
C ILE A 502 49.83 -5.66 -21.52
N ALA A 503 50.03 -4.36 -21.77
CA ALA A 503 50.46 -3.42 -20.72
C ALA A 503 49.47 -3.41 -19.53
N PHE A 504 48.17 -3.37 -19.80
CA PHE A 504 47.13 -3.35 -18.75
C PHE A 504 47.01 -4.70 -18.03
N ALA A 505 47.25 -5.83 -18.71
CA ALA A 505 47.28 -7.15 -18.09
C ALA A 505 48.41 -7.26 -17.05
N HIS A 506 49.57 -6.63 -17.32
CA HIS A 506 50.67 -6.51 -16.37
C HIS A 506 50.52 -5.34 -15.38
N GLN A 507 49.34 -4.68 -15.35
CA GLN A 507 49.04 -3.52 -14.49
C GLN A 507 49.96 -2.30 -14.77
N GLY A 508 50.42 -2.15 -15.99
CA GLY A 508 51.10 -0.95 -16.47
C GLY A 508 50.12 0.21 -16.64
N THR A 509 50.61 1.41 -16.51
CA THR A 509 49.87 2.65 -16.80
C THR A 509 50.39 3.21 -18.12
N LEU A 510 49.50 3.43 -19.08
CA LEU A 510 49.86 4.06 -20.34
C LEU A 510 50.24 5.54 -20.06
N ASP A 511 51.48 5.90 -20.34
CA ASP A 511 51.93 7.27 -20.26
C ASP A 511 51.51 8.04 -21.52
N ARG A 512 51.84 7.55 -22.70
CA ARG A 512 51.46 8.16 -23.99
C ARG A 512 51.58 7.20 -25.17
N ILE A 513 50.91 7.57 -26.24
CA ILE A 513 51.09 7.02 -27.58
C ILE A 513 51.61 8.15 -28.44
N VAL A 514 52.76 7.94 -29.14
CA VAL A 514 53.35 8.91 -30.04
C VAL A 514 53.61 8.24 -31.39
N GLY A 515 52.70 8.46 -32.33
CA GLY A 515 52.75 7.75 -33.63
C GLY A 515 52.52 6.25 -33.44
N ASP A 516 53.55 5.45 -33.73
CA ASP A 516 53.61 4.00 -33.59
C ASP A 516 54.26 3.55 -32.26
N SER A 517 54.75 4.50 -31.47
CA SER A 517 55.42 4.25 -30.19
C SER A 517 54.44 4.24 -29.03
N VAL A 518 54.60 3.31 -28.10
CA VAL A 518 53.84 3.23 -26.82
C VAL A 518 54.82 3.37 -25.65
N ALA A 519 54.51 4.30 -24.77
CA ALA A 519 55.25 4.49 -23.52
C ALA A 519 54.37 4.04 -22.34
N ILE A 520 54.89 3.17 -21.49
CA ILE A 520 54.21 2.56 -20.37
C ILE A 520 55.04 2.76 -19.11
N MET A 521 54.41 3.10 -18.03
CA MET A 521 55.04 3.19 -16.71
C MET A 521 54.44 2.20 -15.70
N PHE A 522 55.27 1.70 -14.82
CA PHE A 522 54.88 0.79 -13.72
C PHE A 522 55.20 1.46 -12.40
N SER A 523 54.50 1.10 -11.31
CA SER A 523 54.58 1.71 -10.00
C SER A 523 53.89 3.08 -9.86
N ALA A 524 53.13 3.54 -10.85
CA ALA A 524 52.37 4.78 -10.82
C ALA A 524 51.02 4.64 -11.54
N PRO A 525 49.91 5.20 -11.06
CA PRO A 525 49.74 5.98 -9.84
C PRO A 525 49.79 5.14 -8.55
N VAL A 526 49.62 3.84 -8.65
CA VAL A 526 49.64 2.88 -7.56
C VAL A 526 51.05 2.29 -7.45
N ALA A 527 51.66 2.35 -6.26
CA ALA A 527 52.98 1.77 -6.03
C ALA A 527 52.95 0.24 -6.13
N GLN A 528 53.99 -0.32 -6.81
CA GLN A 528 54.11 -1.77 -7.04
C GLN A 528 55.53 -2.18 -6.61
N ALA A 529 55.66 -3.09 -5.67
CA ALA A 529 56.96 -3.54 -5.16
C ALA A 529 57.77 -4.32 -6.21
N ASP A 530 57.08 -4.96 -7.14
CA ASP A 530 57.63 -5.82 -8.22
C ASP A 530 57.63 -5.13 -9.60
N HIS A 531 57.55 -3.80 -9.63
CA HIS A 531 57.45 -3.04 -10.90
C HIS A 531 58.53 -3.33 -11.93
N PRO A 532 59.81 -3.58 -11.56
CA PRO A 532 60.82 -3.92 -12.56
C PRO A 532 60.55 -5.28 -13.24
N LEU A 533 60.15 -6.27 -12.44
CA LEU A 533 59.81 -7.60 -12.98
C LEU A 533 58.55 -7.53 -13.87
N ARG A 534 57.55 -6.76 -13.48
CA ARG A 534 56.33 -6.53 -14.28
C ARG A 534 56.69 -5.87 -15.62
N ALA A 535 57.56 -4.86 -15.61
CA ALA A 535 57.98 -4.16 -16.80
C ALA A 535 58.73 -5.09 -17.78
N VAL A 536 59.66 -5.92 -17.27
CA VAL A 536 60.37 -6.89 -18.08
C VAL A 536 59.43 -7.98 -18.61
N SER A 537 58.54 -8.52 -17.82
CA SER A 537 57.56 -9.54 -18.20
C SER A 537 56.63 -9.00 -19.28
N CYS A 538 56.14 -7.79 -19.11
CA CYS A 538 55.32 -7.07 -20.09
C CYS A 538 56.08 -6.91 -21.41
N ALA A 539 57.32 -6.43 -21.38
CA ALA A 539 58.14 -6.24 -22.56
C ALA A 539 58.40 -7.55 -23.31
N LEU A 540 58.65 -8.66 -22.61
CA LEU A 540 58.81 -9.99 -23.20
C LEU A 540 57.53 -10.48 -23.85
N GLU A 541 56.37 -10.27 -23.24
CA GLU A 541 55.07 -10.65 -23.83
C GLU A 541 54.77 -9.78 -25.07
N MET A 542 55.02 -8.48 -24.98
CA MET A 542 54.90 -7.57 -26.14
C MET A 542 55.79 -8.01 -27.30
N GLN A 543 57.05 -8.35 -27.02
CA GLN A 543 57.99 -8.82 -28.04
C GLN A 543 57.53 -10.13 -28.70
N ARG A 544 56.99 -11.06 -27.89
CA ARG A 544 56.41 -12.32 -28.40
C ARG A 544 55.21 -12.06 -29.31
N PHE A 545 54.30 -11.21 -28.84
CA PHE A 545 53.12 -10.83 -29.64
C PHE A 545 53.54 -10.14 -30.95
N ALA A 546 54.45 -9.16 -30.86
CA ALA A 546 54.91 -8.42 -32.04
C ALA A 546 55.53 -9.35 -33.09
N GLY A 547 56.37 -10.31 -32.66
CA GLY A 547 56.92 -11.34 -33.56
C GLY A 547 55.87 -12.20 -34.24
N GLN A 548 54.86 -12.64 -33.49
CA GLN A 548 53.71 -13.40 -34.05
C GLN A 548 52.90 -12.54 -35.01
N TYR A 549 52.62 -11.28 -34.67
CA TYR A 549 51.85 -10.36 -35.49
C TYR A 549 52.52 -10.11 -36.85
N VAL A 550 53.84 -9.90 -36.85
CA VAL A 550 54.61 -9.78 -38.09
C VAL A 550 54.55 -11.06 -38.91
N ALA A 551 54.77 -12.23 -38.32
CA ALA A 551 54.71 -13.53 -39.03
C ALA A 551 53.31 -13.80 -39.62
N ASP A 552 52.23 -13.48 -38.90
CA ASP A 552 50.85 -13.63 -39.39
C ASP A 552 50.54 -12.70 -40.56
N LEU A 553 51.09 -11.49 -40.57
CA LEU A 553 50.92 -10.55 -41.66
C LEU A 553 51.76 -10.94 -42.89
N ASP A 554 53.01 -11.39 -42.68
CA ASP A 554 53.87 -11.88 -43.71
C ASP A 554 53.29 -13.10 -44.46
N ALA A 555 52.63 -14.02 -43.72
CA ALA A 555 51.89 -15.14 -44.28
C ALA A 555 50.74 -14.72 -45.21
N ARG A 556 50.23 -13.49 -45.02
CA ARG A 556 49.17 -12.86 -45.84
C ARG A 556 49.78 -11.98 -46.97
N GLY A 557 51.09 -11.93 -47.11
CA GLY A 557 51.77 -11.08 -48.06
C GLY A 557 51.79 -9.60 -47.70
N ILE A 558 51.55 -9.26 -46.40
CA ILE A 558 51.55 -7.90 -45.90
C ILE A 558 52.84 -7.70 -45.10
N ALA A 559 53.75 -6.90 -45.58
CA ALA A 559 54.97 -6.55 -44.85
C ALA A 559 54.60 -5.65 -43.64
N PHE A 560 55.12 -5.95 -42.44
CA PHE A 560 54.96 -5.13 -41.26
C PHE A 560 56.29 -5.01 -40.51
N CYS A 561 56.45 -3.91 -39.76
CA CYS A 561 57.70 -3.57 -39.07
C CYS A 561 57.95 -4.38 -37.81
N GLN A 562 59.20 -4.69 -37.54
CA GLN A 562 59.62 -5.27 -36.27
C GLN A 562 59.54 -4.25 -35.13
N THR A 563 59.14 -4.72 -33.96
CA THR A 563 59.08 -3.89 -32.75
C THR A 563 60.41 -3.89 -32.01
N ARG A 564 60.85 -2.73 -31.62
CA ARG A 564 61.97 -2.53 -30.70
C ARG A 564 61.45 -2.12 -29.33
N ILE A 565 62.06 -2.60 -28.26
CA ILE A 565 61.63 -2.34 -26.88
C ILE A 565 62.82 -1.93 -26.03
N GLY A 566 62.66 -0.85 -25.25
CA GLY A 566 63.57 -0.41 -24.24
C GLY A 566 62.96 -0.44 -22.84
N VAL A 567 63.68 -0.99 -21.86
CA VAL A 567 63.20 -1.09 -20.48
C VAL A 567 64.21 -0.47 -19.50
N HIS A 568 63.77 0.48 -18.67
CA HIS A 568 64.60 1.10 -17.65
C HIS A 568 63.86 1.37 -16.37
N THR A 569 64.58 1.30 -15.23
CA THR A 569 64.05 1.57 -13.88
C THR A 569 64.85 2.67 -13.25
N GLY A 570 64.20 3.66 -12.67
CA GLY A 570 64.87 4.74 -11.93
C GLY A 570 63.89 5.66 -11.21
N GLU A 571 64.44 6.58 -10.41
CA GLU A 571 63.66 7.59 -9.73
C GLU A 571 63.21 8.71 -10.68
N VAL A 572 61.93 9.02 -10.60
CA VAL A 572 61.28 10.08 -11.36
C VAL A 572 60.36 10.91 -10.49
N ILE A 573 59.90 12.04 -10.98
CA ILE A 573 58.81 12.79 -10.41
C ILE A 573 57.57 12.41 -11.19
N VAL A 574 56.59 11.81 -10.51
CA VAL A 574 55.29 11.39 -11.09
C VAL A 574 54.18 12.28 -10.53
N GLY A 575 53.31 12.76 -11.41
CA GLY A 575 52.17 13.59 -11.01
C GLY A 575 51.50 14.27 -12.20
N ASN A 576 50.66 15.27 -11.84
CA ASN A 576 49.95 16.07 -12.84
C ASN A 576 50.76 17.27 -13.25
N PHE A 577 51.12 17.35 -14.52
CA PHE A 577 51.91 18.43 -15.11
C PHE A 577 51.14 19.11 -16.24
N GLY A 578 51.09 20.44 -16.19
CA GLY A 578 50.41 21.25 -17.16
C GLY A 578 49.89 22.56 -16.56
N GLY A 579 48.84 23.08 -17.16
CA GLY A 579 48.18 24.29 -16.68
C GLY A 579 46.93 23.99 -15.84
N ALA A 580 46.32 25.03 -15.27
CA ALA A 580 45.10 24.90 -14.47
C ALA A 580 43.89 24.32 -15.29
N THR A 581 43.91 24.43 -16.59
CA THR A 581 42.80 23.98 -17.47
C THR A 581 43.02 22.60 -18.05
N ILE A 582 44.26 22.26 -18.38
CA ILE A 582 44.64 20.98 -18.98
C ILE A 582 45.97 20.53 -18.38
N PHE A 583 46.00 19.32 -17.91
CA PHE A 583 47.19 18.66 -17.37
C PHE A 583 47.20 17.18 -17.78
N ASP A 584 48.42 16.61 -17.83
CA ASP A 584 48.61 15.18 -18.06
C ASP A 584 49.26 14.54 -16.81
N TYR A 585 48.81 13.32 -16.51
CA TYR A 585 49.48 12.50 -15.49
C TYR A 585 50.66 11.77 -16.15
N ARG A 586 51.89 12.16 -15.82
CA ARG A 586 53.11 11.62 -16.43
C ARG A 586 54.27 11.56 -15.46
N ALA A 587 55.34 10.93 -15.93
CA ALA A 587 56.63 10.89 -15.25
C ALA A 587 57.62 11.86 -15.89
N LEU A 588 58.34 12.60 -15.06
CA LEU A 588 59.44 13.47 -15.49
C LEU A 588 60.74 13.02 -14.83
N GLY A 589 61.79 12.84 -15.63
CA GLY A 589 63.13 12.46 -15.17
C GLY A 589 63.93 11.74 -16.25
N ASP A 590 65.24 11.66 -16.04
CA ASP A 590 66.16 10.99 -16.97
C ASP A 590 65.84 9.50 -17.21
N PRO A 591 65.28 8.74 -16.25
CA PRO A 591 64.87 7.36 -16.49
C PRO A 591 63.90 7.16 -17.65
N VAL A 592 62.99 8.11 -17.90
CA VAL A 592 62.03 8.07 -19.03
C VAL A 592 62.82 8.14 -20.36
N ASN A 593 63.78 9.07 -20.45
CA ASN A 593 64.62 9.25 -21.61
C ASN A 593 65.57 8.06 -21.83
N THR A 594 66.08 7.50 -20.73
CA THR A 594 66.97 6.31 -20.81
C THR A 594 66.21 5.10 -21.37
N ALA A 595 64.97 4.85 -20.97
CA ALA A 595 64.15 3.78 -21.54
C ALA A 595 63.94 3.97 -23.05
N SER A 596 63.64 5.20 -23.49
CA SER A 596 63.51 5.54 -24.93
C SER A 596 64.85 5.38 -25.69
N ARG A 597 65.97 5.80 -25.10
CA ARG A 597 67.31 5.61 -25.71
C ARG A 597 67.68 4.12 -25.86
N LEU A 598 67.31 3.28 -24.91
CA LEU A 598 67.52 1.84 -24.94
C LEU A 598 66.67 1.20 -26.07
N GLU A 599 65.44 1.69 -26.28
CA GLU A 599 64.64 1.29 -27.45
C GLU A 599 65.42 1.60 -28.75
N GLY A 600 65.83 2.85 -28.97
CA GLY A 600 66.59 3.29 -30.14
C GLY A 600 67.93 2.60 -30.31
N ALA A 601 68.61 2.22 -29.24
CA ALA A 601 69.91 1.51 -29.26
C ALA A 601 69.80 0.12 -29.94
N ASN A 602 68.64 -0.53 -29.90
CA ASN A 602 68.40 -1.82 -30.56
C ASN A 602 68.75 -1.78 -32.06
N LYS A 603 68.60 -0.62 -32.70
CA LYS A 603 68.99 -0.42 -34.11
C LYS A 603 70.44 -0.67 -34.35
N TYR A 604 71.29 -0.22 -33.49
CA TYR A 604 72.75 -0.32 -33.67
C TYR A 604 73.31 -1.62 -33.08
N LEU A 605 72.63 -2.23 -32.17
CA LEU A 605 73.04 -3.45 -31.47
C LEU A 605 72.53 -4.71 -32.15
N GLY A 606 71.63 -4.59 -33.11
CA GLY A 606 71.02 -5.73 -33.82
C GLY A 606 70.12 -6.54 -32.87
N THR A 607 69.52 -5.87 -31.88
CA THR A 607 68.60 -6.49 -30.90
C THR A 607 67.18 -5.96 -31.06
N LEU A 608 66.21 -6.64 -30.48
CA LEU A 608 64.80 -6.20 -30.47
C LEU A 608 64.34 -5.73 -29.10
N MET A 609 65.08 -6.08 -28.03
CA MET A 609 64.76 -5.66 -26.68
C MET A 609 66.06 -5.38 -25.93
N CYS A 610 66.14 -4.23 -25.30
CA CYS A 610 67.23 -3.84 -24.40
C CYS A 610 66.67 -3.44 -23.02
N ALA A 611 67.25 -3.98 -21.94
CA ALA A 611 66.95 -3.61 -20.58
C ALA A 611 68.22 -3.14 -19.86
N SER A 612 68.09 -2.12 -19.03
CA SER A 612 69.23 -1.62 -18.24
C SER A 612 69.60 -2.55 -17.08
N GLU A 613 70.87 -2.50 -16.65
CA GLU A 613 71.36 -3.20 -15.47
C GLU A 613 70.55 -2.79 -14.21
N ALA A 614 70.17 -1.50 -14.08
CA ALA A 614 69.33 -1.02 -13.01
C ALA A 614 67.95 -1.68 -12.91
N THR A 615 67.40 -2.15 -14.02
CA THR A 615 66.16 -2.94 -14.08
C THR A 615 66.44 -4.41 -13.76
N LEU A 616 67.42 -5.01 -14.44
CA LEU A 616 67.69 -6.45 -14.39
C LEU A 616 68.23 -6.91 -13.03
N SER A 617 68.98 -6.07 -12.31
CA SER A 617 69.43 -6.35 -10.94
C SER A 617 68.28 -6.57 -9.94
N GLN A 618 67.12 -6.06 -10.26
CA GLN A 618 65.90 -6.20 -9.46
C GLN A 618 64.96 -7.30 -10.00
N CYS A 619 65.37 -8.06 -10.98
CA CYS A 619 64.56 -9.10 -11.63
C CYS A 619 65.20 -10.49 -11.46
N PRO A 620 65.11 -11.12 -10.29
CA PRO A 620 65.70 -12.44 -10.09
C PRO A 620 65.10 -13.48 -11.05
N GLY A 621 65.94 -14.28 -11.68
CA GLY A 621 65.54 -15.35 -12.63
C GLY A 621 65.41 -14.91 -14.08
N VAL A 622 65.54 -13.64 -14.40
CA VAL A 622 65.57 -13.19 -15.82
C VAL A 622 66.99 -13.37 -16.38
N GLN A 623 67.11 -14.16 -17.43
CA GLN A 623 68.37 -14.34 -18.14
C GLN A 623 68.55 -13.26 -19.20
N ALA A 624 69.66 -12.54 -19.18
CA ALA A 624 69.95 -11.52 -20.15
C ALA A 624 71.44 -11.62 -20.57
N ARG A 625 71.73 -11.30 -21.85
CA ARG A 625 73.07 -11.24 -22.38
C ARG A 625 73.60 -9.79 -22.21
N PRO A 626 74.72 -9.57 -21.52
CA PRO A 626 75.33 -8.24 -21.45
C PRO A 626 75.85 -7.84 -22.84
N ILE A 627 75.52 -6.60 -23.24
CA ILE A 627 75.84 -6.09 -24.59
C ILE A 627 76.96 -5.04 -24.52
N GLY A 628 77.20 -4.43 -23.34
CA GLY A 628 78.21 -3.40 -23.15
C GLY A 628 77.65 -2.18 -22.38
N ARG A 629 78.41 -1.11 -22.32
CA ARG A 629 78.04 0.18 -21.75
C ARG A 629 77.63 1.11 -22.91
N LEU A 630 76.45 1.69 -22.80
CA LEU A 630 75.94 2.71 -23.69
C LEU A 630 76.19 4.10 -23.14
#